data_0f2d2227645ba95972c554c80200fc8c
#
_entry.id   0f2d2227645ba95972c554c80200fc8c
#
_cell.length_a   1.000
_cell.length_b   1.000
_cell.length_c   1.000
_cell.angle_alpha   90.00
_cell.angle_beta   90.00
_cell.angle_gamma   90.00
#
_symmetry.space_group_name_H-M   'P 1'
#
loop_
_entity.id
_entity.type
_entity.pdbx_description
1 polymer ?
#
loop_
_entity_poly.entity_id
_entity_poly.type
_entity_poly.pdbx_seq_one_letter_code
_entity_poly.pdbx_strand_id
1 'polypeptide(L)'
;MKQLSVWSFAALLCSALLFASCDDDAMVASYLSGTWEGTVFSEVDYGGQIYRITRSEVEFTNGYTSGTGYWVDYYGRGYGRRYTANHIRWHVENQTIYIHFIEENSNVVIDDYRLTDDWLTGYASTSSGNRVRIRLYHTSSPNWDDYDYGYNRYYGYAKSRNAEGVVPVQRKYIQ
;
A
#
# COMPACT_ATOMS: atom_id res chain seq x y z
N MET A 1 -19.03 7.30 55.37
CA MET A 1 -19.20 6.91 53.95
C MET A 1 -18.37 7.86 53.11
N LYS A 2 -17.29 7.36 52.47
CA LYS A 2 -16.40 8.19 51.65
C LYS A 2 -17.09 8.45 50.28
N GLN A 3 -17.37 9.70 49.97
CA GLN A 3 -17.82 10.08 48.63
C GLN A 3 -16.68 9.79 47.65
N LEU A 4 -16.82 8.73 46.89
CA LEU A 4 -16.00 8.50 45.70
C LEU A 4 -16.33 9.62 44.71
N SER A 5 -15.35 10.47 44.48
CA SER A 5 -15.49 11.66 43.64
C SER A 5 -15.91 11.24 42.21
N VAL A 6 -16.95 11.88 41.68
CA VAL A 6 -17.45 11.74 40.31
C VAL A 6 -16.33 11.95 39.30
N TRP A 7 -15.30 12.72 39.65
CA TRP A 7 -14.09 12.95 38.86
C TRP A 7 -13.23 11.71 38.63
N SER A 8 -13.20 10.78 39.62
CA SER A 8 -12.47 9.51 39.47
C SER A 8 -13.15 8.55 38.52
N PHE A 9 -14.47 8.57 38.45
CA PHE A 9 -15.24 7.78 37.47
C PHE A 9 -15.10 8.34 36.04
N ALA A 10 -15.09 9.67 35.88
CA ALA A 10 -14.89 10.31 34.59
C ALA A 10 -13.49 10.05 34.03
N ALA A 11 -12.44 10.08 34.88
CA ALA A 11 -11.07 9.76 34.46
C ALA A 11 -10.90 8.30 34.07
N LEU A 12 -11.59 7.37 34.76
CA LEU A 12 -11.55 5.94 34.40
C LEU A 12 -12.29 5.66 33.09
N LEU A 13 -13.40 6.36 32.82
CA LEU A 13 -14.15 6.22 31.58
C LEU A 13 -13.36 6.76 30.37
N CYS A 14 -12.67 7.90 30.53
CA CYS A 14 -11.82 8.45 29.46
C CYS A 14 -10.62 7.56 29.13
N SER A 15 -10.01 6.89 30.13
CA SER A 15 -8.90 5.99 29.88
C SER A 15 -9.32 4.71 29.14
N ALA A 16 -10.55 4.22 29.33
CA ALA A 16 -11.07 3.03 28.65
C ALA A 16 -11.35 3.28 27.15
N LEU A 17 -11.65 4.52 26.77
CA LEU A 17 -11.91 4.87 25.37
C LEU A 17 -10.63 5.00 24.52
N LEU A 18 -9.46 5.16 25.13
CA LEU A 18 -8.19 5.28 24.43
C LEU A 18 -7.61 3.93 23.99
N PHE A 19 -8.11 2.82 24.51
CA PHE A 19 -7.62 1.48 24.16
C PHE A 19 -8.43 0.77 23.07
N ALA A 20 -9.61 1.29 22.70
CA ALA A 20 -10.49 0.65 21.72
C ALA A 20 -9.99 0.79 20.27
N SER A 21 -9.15 1.78 19.96
CA SER A 21 -8.68 2.05 18.60
C SER A 21 -7.54 1.11 18.15
N CYS A 22 -6.79 0.55 19.09
CA CYS A 22 -5.64 -0.30 18.77
C CYS A 22 -6.03 -1.70 18.28
N ASP A 23 -7.17 -2.21 18.73
CA ASP A 23 -7.63 -3.56 18.35
C ASP A 23 -8.20 -3.60 16.94
N ASP A 24 -8.85 -2.53 16.49
CA ASP A 24 -9.44 -2.42 15.15
C ASP A 24 -8.35 -2.39 14.06
N ASP A 25 -7.27 -1.61 14.25
CA ASP A 25 -6.16 -1.53 13.31
C ASP A 25 -5.36 -2.84 13.23
N ALA A 26 -5.18 -3.52 14.36
CA ALA A 26 -4.54 -4.84 14.40
C ALA A 26 -5.39 -5.91 13.70
N MET A 27 -6.71 -5.83 13.83
CA MET A 27 -7.62 -6.72 13.12
C MET A 27 -7.54 -6.48 11.61
N VAL A 28 -7.57 -5.22 11.15
CA VAL A 28 -7.37 -4.86 9.74
C VAL A 28 -6.02 -5.38 9.24
N ALA A 29 -4.94 -5.18 9.97
CA ALA A 29 -3.61 -5.66 9.61
C ALA A 29 -3.54 -7.19 9.49
N SER A 30 -4.24 -7.91 10.36
CA SER A 30 -4.34 -9.37 10.30
C SER A 30 -5.05 -9.85 9.02
N TYR A 31 -6.18 -9.25 8.67
CA TYR A 31 -6.88 -9.58 7.43
C TYR A 31 -6.13 -9.17 6.17
N LEU A 32 -5.36 -8.07 6.26
CA LEU A 32 -4.57 -7.56 5.14
C LEU A 32 -3.37 -8.46 4.83
N SER A 33 -2.84 -9.18 5.83
CA SER A 33 -1.65 -10.03 5.68
C SER A 33 -1.85 -11.12 4.65
N GLY A 34 -0.87 -11.28 3.75
CA GLY A 34 -0.88 -12.27 2.67
C GLY A 34 -0.67 -11.65 1.30
N THR A 35 -0.91 -12.44 0.26
CA THR A 35 -0.73 -12.02 -1.12
C THR A 35 -2.07 -11.77 -1.79
N TRP A 36 -2.14 -10.68 -2.50
CA TRP A 36 -3.31 -10.17 -3.18
C TRP A 36 -3.03 -9.94 -4.66
N GLU A 37 -3.98 -10.25 -5.51
CA GLU A 37 -3.93 -9.96 -6.93
C GLU A 37 -5.20 -9.26 -7.38
N GLY A 38 -5.09 -8.36 -8.38
CA GLY A 38 -6.27 -7.74 -8.95
C GLY A 38 -5.97 -6.50 -9.76
N THR A 39 -6.85 -5.51 -9.68
CA THR A 39 -6.76 -4.31 -10.51
C THR A 39 -6.80 -3.06 -9.66
N VAL A 40 -5.83 -2.18 -9.92
CA VAL A 40 -5.90 -0.75 -9.64
C VAL A 40 -6.46 -0.10 -10.90
N PHE A 41 -7.69 0.44 -10.84
CA PHE A 41 -8.38 1.00 -12.00
C PHE A 41 -7.82 2.37 -12.35
N SER A 42 -6.57 2.41 -12.80
CA SER A 42 -5.84 3.64 -13.06
C SER A 42 -4.79 3.49 -14.15
N GLU A 43 -4.33 4.63 -14.60
CA GLU A 43 -3.04 4.82 -15.25
C GLU A 43 -2.07 5.41 -14.24
N VAL A 44 -0.79 5.12 -14.40
CA VAL A 44 0.29 5.70 -13.58
C VAL A 44 1.13 6.61 -14.46
N ASP A 45 1.31 7.83 -14.01
CA ASP A 45 2.29 8.75 -14.57
C ASP A 45 3.61 8.62 -13.81
N TYR A 46 4.66 8.26 -14.51
CA TYR A 46 6.04 8.25 -14.04
C TYR A 46 6.84 9.34 -14.75
N GLY A 47 6.70 10.58 -14.28
CA GLY A 47 7.48 11.71 -14.80
C GLY A 47 7.16 12.07 -16.24
N GLY A 48 5.89 12.03 -16.61
CA GLY A 48 5.37 12.33 -17.94
C GLY A 48 5.23 11.11 -18.86
N GLN A 49 5.53 9.92 -18.37
CA GLN A 49 5.30 8.67 -19.09
C GLN A 49 4.14 7.92 -18.46
N ILE A 50 3.07 7.71 -19.24
CA ILE A 50 1.80 7.15 -18.75
C ILE A 50 1.74 5.66 -19.06
N TYR A 51 1.38 4.86 -18.06
CA TYR A 51 1.21 3.42 -18.16
C TYR A 51 -0.15 3.01 -17.60
N ARG A 52 -0.92 2.26 -18.38
CA ARG A 52 -2.18 1.69 -17.90
C ARG A 52 -1.90 0.44 -17.11
N ILE A 53 -2.32 0.42 -15.84
CA ILE A 53 -2.27 -0.77 -15.00
C ILE A 53 -3.31 -1.76 -15.50
N THR A 54 -2.85 -2.99 -15.78
CA THR A 54 -3.72 -4.09 -16.19
C THR A 54 -3.96 -5.08 -15.06
N ARG A 55 -2.99 -5.22 -14.17
CA ARG A 55 -3.01 -6.10 -13.00
C ARG A 55 -2.01 -5.60 -11.97
N SER A 56 -2.31 -5.81 -10.70
CA SER A 56 -1.37 -5.60 -9.61
C SER A 56 -1.28 -6.86 -8.76
N GLU A 57 -0.09 -7.18 -8.29
CA GLU A 57 0.19 -8.20 -7.27
C GLU A 57 0.82 -7.51 -6.07
N VAL A 58 0.32 -7.82 -4.88
CA VAL A 58 0.74 -7.17 -3.63
C VAL A 58 0.91 -8.21 -2.55
N GLU A 59 2.00 -8.15 -1.81
CA GLU A 59 2.16 -8.91 -0.56
C GLU A 59 2.29 -7.96 0.62
N PHE A 60 1.48 -8.22 1.64
CA PHE A 60 1.60 -7.62 2.96
C PHE A 60 2.13 -8.69 3.92
N THR A 61 3.38 -8.58 4.35
CA THR A 61 3.93 -9.51 5.33
C THR A 61 3.27 -9.30 6.68
N ASN A 62 3.10 -10.40 7.42
CA ASN A 62 2.42 -10.35 8.71
C ASN A 62 3.15 -9.42 9.71
N GLY A 63 2.37 -8.54 10.36
CA GLY A 63 2.81 -7.63 11.40
C GLY A 63 1.62 -7.23 12.27
N TYR A 64 1.87 -6.62 13.43
CA TYR A 64 0.78 -6.25 14.35
C TYR A 64 -0.14 -5.18 13.76
N THR A 65 0.40 -4.02 13.39
CA THR A 65 -0.30 -2.93 12.67
C THR A 65 0.53 -2.38 11.52
N SER A 66 1.69 -2.97 11.25
CA SER A 66 2.62 -2.52 10.22
C SER A 66 3.51 -3.67 9.76
N GLY A 67 4.09 -3.53 8.58
CA GLY A 67 4.99 -4.53 8.01
C GLY A 67 5.70 -4.05 6.77
N THR A 68 6.25 -5.01 6.06
CA THR A 68 6.87 -4.83 4.74
C THR A 68 6.11 -5.64 3.70
N GLY A 69 6.56 -5.64 2.48
CA GLY A 69 5.98 -6.46 1.42
C GLY A 69 6.47 -6.04 0.05
N TYR A 70 5.70 -6.43 -0.94
CA TYR A 70 5.99 -6.21 -2.34
C TYR A 70 4.77 -5.66 -3.06
N TRP A 71 4.99 -4.85 -4.09
CA TRP A 71 3.92 -4.38 -4.98
C TRP A 71 4.43 -4.36 -6.41
N VAL A 72 3.76 -5.10 -7.29
CA VAL A 72 4.07 -5.17 -8.71
C VAL A 72 2.86 -4.73 -9.51
N ASP A 73 3.02 -3.67 -10.31
CA ASP A 73 2.02 -3.23 -11.28
C ASP A 73 2.42 -3.69 -12.68
N TYR A 74 1.55 -4.42 -13.35
CA TYR A 74 1.73 -4.87 -14.73
C TYR A 74 1.02 -3.94 -15.71
N TYR A 75 1.64 -3.73 -16.84
CA TYR A 75 1.17 -2.81 -17.87
C TYR A 75 0.75 -3.52 -19.15
N GLY A 76 -0.15 -2.90 -19.92
CA GLY A 76 -0.61 -3.42 -21.20
C GLY A 76 0.50 -3.48 -22.25
N ARG A 77 0.28 -4.30 -23.28
CA ARG A 77 1.19 -4.38 -24.44
C ARG A 77 1.28 -3.03 -25.14
N GLY A 78 2.48 -2.64 -25.58
CA GLY A 78 2.73 -1.38 -26.26
C GLY A 78 3.47 -0.34 -25.41
N TYR A 79 3.54 -0.55 -24.11
CA TYR A 79 4.39 0.22 -23.22
C TYR A 79 5.74 -0.50 -23.11
N GLY A 80 6.85 0.08 -23.45
CA GLY A 80 8.18 -0.56 -23.48
C GLY A 80 8.58 -1.30 -22.18
N ARG A 81 7.85 -1.08 -21.08
CA ARG A 81 7.99 -1.74 -19.79
C ARG A 81 6.78 -2.66 -19.54
N ARG A 82 7.03 -3.87 -19.04
CA ARG A 82 5.97 -4.85 -18.74
C ARG A 82 5.40 -4.70 -17.34
N TYR A 83 6.22 -4.28 -16.38
CA TYR A 83 5.84 -4.10 -14.98
C TYR A 83 6.76 -3.08 -14.28
N THR A 84 6.33 -2.63 -13.11
CA THR A 84 7.17 -1.97 -12.10
C THR A 84 6.98 -2.71 -10.79
N ALA A 85 8.08 -3.17 -10.20
CA ALA A 85 8.09 -3.84 -8.91
C ALA A 85 8.73 -2.95 -7.85
N ASN A 86 8.15 -2.94 -6.67
CA ASN A 86 8.62 -2.17 -5.52
C ASN A 86 8.59 -3.02 -4.25
N HIS A 87 9.57 -2.80 -3.38
CA HIS A 87 9.40 -3.12 -1.97
C HIS A 87 8.50 -2.07 -1.33
N ILE A 88 7.67 -2.50 -0.40
CA ILE A 88 6.80 -1.60 0.35
C ILE A 88 7.04 -1.71 1.85
N ARG A 89 6.75 -0.61 2.54
CA ARG A 89 6.45 -0.58 3.98
C ARG A 89 5.01 -0.16 4.11
N TRP A 90 4.29 -0.79 5.01
CA TRP A 90 2.90 -0.48 5.23
C TRP A 90 2.56 -0.38 6.71
N HIS A 91 1.53 0.37 7.04
CA HIS A 91 0.92 0.39 8.35
C HIS A 91 -0.56 0.73 8.25
N VAL A 92 -1.31 0.33 9.27
CA VAL A 92 -2.71 0.69 9.46
C VAL A 92 -2.79 1.66 10.62
N GLU A 93 -3.46 2.77 10.42
CA GLU A 93 -3.73 3.77 11.43
C GLU A 93 -5.13 4.36 11.21
N ASN A 94 -5.97 4.33 12.26
CA ASN A 94 -7.36 4.82 12.20
C ASN A 94 -8.14 4.22 11.02
N GLN A 95 -8.04 2.90 10.85
CA GLN A 95 -8.67 2.15 9.75
C GLN A 95 -8.27 2.65 8.35
N THR A 96 -7.12 3.24 8.21
CA THR A 96 -6.53 3.68 6.94
C THR A 96 -5.24 2.93 6.70
N ILE A 97 -5.06 2.40 5.48
CA ILE A 97 -3.86 1.67 5.11
C ILE A 97 -2.91 2.64 4.40
N TYR A 98 -1.73 2.81 4.97
CA TYR A 98 -0.66 3.63 4.43
C TYR A 98 0.42 2.73 3.85
N ILE A 99 0.86 3.02 2.63
CA ILE A 99 1.86 2.24 1.91
C ILE A 99 2.94 3.19 1.41
N HIS A 100 4.19 2.90 1.76
CA HIS A 100 5.36 3.58 1.25
C HIS A 100 6.10 2.69 0.25
N PHE A 101 6.25 3.14 -0.97
CA PHE A 101 7.01 2.49 -2.05
C PHE A 101 8.47 2.91 -1.95
N ILE A 102 9.36 1.98 -1.63
CA ILE A 102 10.74 2.27 -1.28
C ILE A 102 11.51 2.80 -2.48
N GLU A 103 11.47 2.11 -3.61
CA GLU A 103 12.23 2.47 -4.81
C GLU A 103 11.74 3.76 -5.48
N GLU A 104 10.45 4.07 -5.34
CA GLU A 104 9.84 5.27 -5.90
C GLU A 104 9.85 6.45 -4.93
N ASN A 105 10.15 6.21 -3.64
CA ASN A 105 9.99 7.17 -2.56
C ASN A 105 8.64 7.89 -2.62
N SER A 106 7.58 7.13 -2.82
CA SER A 106 6.21 7.63 -2.95
C SER A 106 5.28 6.94 -1.97
N ASN A 107 4.15 7.57 -1.68
CA ASN A 107 3.17 7.06 -0.75
C ASN A 107 1.83 6.84 -1.46
N VAL A 108 1.16 5.77 -1.06
CA VAL A 108 -0.23 5.48 -1.41
C VAL A 108 -1.02 5.32 -0.12
N VAL A 109 -2.21 5.86 -0.10
CA VAL A 109 -3.18 5.70 0.97
C VAL A 109 -4.37 4.93 0.42
N ILE A 110 -4.79 3.89 1.13
CA ILE A 110 -6.02 3.15 0.82
C ILE A 110 -7.03 3.47 1.92
N ASP A 111 -8.15 4.03 1.50
CA ASP A 111 -9.25 4.43 2.37
C ASP A 111 -10.61 3.97 1.83
N ASP A 112 -11.66 4.15 2.62
CA ASP A 112 -13.05 3.80 2.25
C ASP A 112 -13.12 2.40 1.62
N TYR A 113 -12.49 1.45 2.31
CA TYR A 113 -12.34 0.08 1.83
C TYR A 113 -13.27 -0.89 2.55
N ARG A 114 -13.48 -2.01 1.88
CA ARG A 114 -14.04 -3.22 2.46
C ARG A 114 -13.02 -4.33 2.34
N LEU A 115 -12.64 -4.88 3.49
CA LEU A 115 -11.68 -5.97 3.61
C LEU A 115 -12.38 -7.19 4.19
N THR A 116 -12.16 -8.34 3.57
CA THR A 116 -12.62 -9.67 4.00
C THR A 116 -11.48 -10.65 3.81
N ASP A 117 -11.65 -11.91 4.19
CA ASP A 117 -10.64 -12.96 3.96
C ASP A 117 -10.26 -13.12 2.48
N ASP A 118 -11.19 -12.85 1.55
CA ASP A 118 -10.99 -13.08 0.13
C ASP A 118 -10.80 -11.80 -0.69
N TRP A 119 -11.28 -10.64 -0.21
CA TRP A 119 -11.39 -9.42 -1.02
C TRP A 119 -10.97 -8.17 -0.28
N LEU A 120 -10.18 -7.34 -0.97
CA LEU A 120 -9.92 -5.95 -0.63
C LEU A 120 -10.45 -5.07 -1.77
N THR A 121 -11.47 -4.28 -1.49
CA THR A 121 -12.00 -3.28 -2.42
C THR A 121 -12.01 -1.92 -1.73
N GLY A 122 -11.76 -0.84 -2.45
CA GLY A 122 -11.72 0.50 -1.88
C GLY A 122 -11.14 1.50 -2.85
N TYR A 123 -10.51 2.52 -2.29
CA TYR A 123 -9.87 3.55 -3.07
C TYR A 123 -8.43 3.74 -2.64
N ALA A 124 -7.55 3.91 -3.64
CA ALA A 124 -6.15 4.25 -3.45
C ALA A 124 -5.89 5.66 -3.98
N SER A 125 -5.05 6.41 -3.30
CA SER A 125 -4.63 7.75 -3.72
C SER A 125 -3.13 7.95 -3.50
N THR A 126 -2.51 8.76 -4.36
CA THR A 126 -1.14 9.25 -4.19
C THR A 126 -1.19 10.71 -3.74
N SER A 127 -0.09 11.23 -3.18
CA SER A 127 -0.02 12.62 -2.67
C SER A 127 -0.33 13.70 -3.72
N SER A 128 -0.15 13.40 -4.99
CA SER A 128 -0.33 14.35 -6.10
C SER A 128 -1.20 13.82 -7.22
N GLY A 129 -1.84 12.66 -7.03
CA GLY A 129 -2.66 11.97 -8.02
C GLY A 129 -4.15 11.97 -7.67
N ASN A 130 -4.89 11.33 -8.53
CA ASN A 130 -6.32 11.10 -8.33
C ASN A 130 -6.57 9.97 -7.34
N ARG A 131 -7.76 9.96 -6.75
CA ARG A 131 -8.29 8.83 -6.00
C ARG A 131 -8.87 7.83 -6.97
N VAL A 132 -8.38 6.59 -6.95
CA VAL A 132 -8.73 5.54 -7.92
C VAL A 132 -9.26 4.31 -7.21
N ARG A 133 -10.14 3.56 -7.89
CA ARG A 133 -10.69 2.34 -7.33
C ARG A 133 -9.66 1.22 -7.35
N ILE A 134 -9.66 0.39 -6.30
CA ILE A 134 -8.92 -0.88 -6.26
C ILE A 134 -9.88 -2.04 -6.04
N ARG A 135 -9.51 -3.21 -6.58
CA ARG A 135 -10.17 -4.47 -6.32
C ARG A 135 -9.15 -5.59 -6.40
N LEU A 136 -8.82 -6.16 -5.25
CA LEU A 136 -7.84 -7.22 -5.10
C LEU A 136 -8.51 -8.43 -4.44
N TYR A 137 -8.01 -9.62 -4.72
CA TYR A 137 -8.43 -10.87 -4.10
C TYR A 137 -7.21 -11.65 -3.61
N HIS A 138 -7.39 -12.46 -2.57
CA HIS A 138 -6.31 -13.31 -2.04
C HIS A 138 -5.84 -14.31 -3.09
N THR A 139 -4.51 -14.51 -3.17
CA THR A 139 -3.87 -15.46 -4.08
C THR A 139 -2.61 -16.05 -3.45
N SER A 140 -1.98 -16.99 -4.14
CA SER A 140 -0.67 -17.49 -3.74
C SER A 140 0.44 -16.54 -4.12
N SER A 141 1.47 -16.45 -3.29
CA SER A 141 2.65 -15.62 -3.57
C SER A 141 3.40 -16.11 -4.80
N PRO A 142 3.77 -15.23 -5.72
CA PRO A 142 4.75 -15.52 -6.76
C PRO A 142 6.15 -15.64 -6.16
N ASN A 143 7.13 -15.97 -6.97
CA ASN A 143 8.53 -15.86 -6.57
C ASN A 143 8.97 -14.40 -6.72
N TRP A 144 9.03 -13.67 -5.60
CA TRP A 144 9.36 -12.24 -5.57
C TRP A 144 10.80 -11.95 -6.01
N ASP A 145 11.70 -12.93 -5.97
CA ASP A 145 13.10 -12.78 -6.44
C ASP A 145 13.22 -12.72 -7.98
N ASP A 146 12.15 -13.06 -8.70
CA ASP A 146 12.13 -13.02 -10.17
C ASP A 146 11.91 -11.59 -10.72
N TYR A 147 11.67 -10.60 -9.86
CA TYR A 147 11.39 -9.24 -10.28
C TYR A 147 12.61 -8.32 -10.19
N ASP A 148 12.74 -7.45 -11.21
CA ASP A 148 13.65 -6.30 -11.15
C ASP A 148 12.92 -5.12 -10.48
N TYR A 149 13.42 -4.66 -9.34
CA TYR A 149 12.79 -3.61 -8.54
C TYR A 149 13.17 -2.20 -8.99
N GLY A 150 12.20 -1.28 -8.88
CA GLY A 150 12.35 0.12 -9.18
C GLY A 150 11.98 0.53 -10.60
N TYR A 151 11.76 1.83 -10.78
CA TYR A 151 11.52 2.47 -12.05
C TYR A 151 12.78 3.20 -12.52
N ASN A 152 13.56 2.57 -13.41
CA ASN A 152 14.71 3.22 -14.05
C ASN A 152 14.30 3.80 -15.41
N ARG A 153 14.51 5.10 -15.58
CA ARG A 153 14.21 5.86 -16.80
C ARG A 153 15.08 5.43 -18.02
N TYR A 154 16.10 4.62 -17.81
CA TYR A 154 17.01 4.18 -18.86
C TYR A 154 16.48 2.93 -19.55
N TYR A 155 16.02 3.11 -20.76
CA TYR A 155 15.86 2.07 -21.75
C TYR A 155 17.22 1.45 -22.05
N GLY A 156 17.33 0.15 -21.93
CA GLY A 156 18.41 -0.62 -22.49
C GLY A 156 19.51 -0.97 -21.49
N TYR A 157 19.53 -2.24 -21.12
CA TYR A 157 20.70 -2.99 -20.71
C TYR A 157 21.68 -2.33 -19.75
N ALA A 158 21.30 -2.12 -18.53
CA ALA A 158 22.25 -2.08 -17.43
C ALA A 158 21.54 -2.41 -16.11
N LYS A 159 21.88 -3.54 -15.50
CA LYS A 159 21.79 -3.72 -14.06
C LYS A 159 22.66 -2.64 -13.42
N SER A 160 22.10 -1.48 -13.16
CA SER A 160 22.77 -0.47 -12.36
C SER A 160 22.48 -0.74 -10.90
N ARG A 161 23.28 -1.59 -10.29
CA ARG A 161 23.51 -1.54 -8.86
C ARG A 161 24.20 -0.21 -8.59
N ASN A 162 23.57 0.62 -7.74
CA ASN A 162 24.11 1.87 -7.19
C ASN A 162 24.31 3.01 -8.20
N ALA A 163 23.23 3.61 -8.70
CA ALA A 163 23.30 4.97 -9.21
C ALA A 163 23.06 5.95 -8.04
N GLU A 164 24.12 6.32 -7.33
CA GLU A 164 24.10 7.50 -6.45
C GLU A 164 23.71 8.72 -7.29
N GLY A 165 22.60 9.37 -6.89
CA GLY A 165 22.15 10.63 -7.49
C GLY A 165 20.94 10.54 -8.43
N VAL A 166 20.34 9.38 -8.66
CA VAL A 166 19.08 9.30 -9.42
C VAL A 166 17.91 9.62 -8.50
N VAL A 167 17.22 10.74 -8.76
CA VAL A 167 15.99 11.07 -8.05
C VAL A 167 14.93 10.01 -8.42
N PRO A 168 14.33 9.32 -7.45
CA PRO A 168 13.28 8.35 -7.72
C PRO A 168 12.11 9.01 -8.48
N VAL A 169 11.60 8.33 -9.49
CA VAL A 169 10.40 8.79 -10.19
C VAL A 169 9.20 8.33 -9.41
N GLN A 170 8.49 9.29 -8.81
CA GLN A 170 7.31 9.03 -7.98
C GLN A 170 6.11 8.68 -8.84
N ARG A 171 5.30 7.72 -8.38
CA ARG A 171 4.02 7.40 -9.01
C ARG A 171 2.99 8.49 -8.78
N LYS A 172 2.14 8.67 -9.79
CA LYS A 172 0.97 9.52 -9.70
C LYS A 172 -0.19 8.82 -10.39
N TYR A 173 -1.26 8.52 -9.66
CA TYR A 173 -2.47 7.97 -10.26
C TYR A 173 -3.20 9.04 -11.07
N ILE A 174 -3.63 8.65 -12.27
CA ILE A 174 -4.46 9.47 -13.16
C ILE A 174 -5.67 8.63 -13.61
N GLN A 175 -6.77 9.31 -13.88
CA GLN A 175 -7.99 8.68 -14.42
C GLN A 175 -7.97 8.76 -15.94
#